data_04415b6c4d810fd92fccce1c5f67dd3f
#
_entry.id   04415b6c4d810fd92fccce1c5f67dd3f
#
_cell.length_a   1.000
_cell.length_b   1.000
_cell.length_c   1.000
_cell.angle_alpha   90.00
_cell.angle_beta   90.00
_cell.angle_gamma   90.00
#
_symmetry.space_group_name_H-M   'P 1'
#
loop_
_entity.id
_entity.type
_entity.pdbx_description
1 polymer ?
#
loop_
_entity_poly.entity_id
_entity_poly.type
_entity_poly.pdbx_seq_one_letter_code
_entity_poly.pdbx_strand_id
1 'polypeptide(L)'
;MVPDGHPLAGCEELSLAQLASEPFILEDRAYDYDISRVIQEAGVHPNVRWTSKDELAILAMVRLELGVSVMPALYLHEDHPGVTVRPLVPRAHRQLGASLPDLDSLSPAARRFLVRAKKTMGVTR
;
A
#
# COMPACT_ATOMS: atom_id res chain seq x y z
N MET A 1 2.00 -4.89 7.08
CA MET A 1 2.84 -4.34 8.17
C MET A 1 2.36 -4.86 9.51
N VAL A 2 3.26 -5.29 10.34
CA VAL A 2 3.00 -5.73 11.72
C VAL A 2 4.08 -5.14 12.63
N PRO A 3 3.84 -5.01 13.95
CA PRO A 3 4.90 -4.63 14.90
C PRO A 3 6.03 -5.68 14.89
N ASP A 4 7.27 -5.28 15.17
CA ASP A 4 8.42 -6.20 15.18
C ASP A 4 8.25 -7.37 16.17
N GLY A 5 7.59 -7.14 17.31
CA GLY A 5 7.30 -8.16 18.31
C GLY A 5 6.07 -9.03 18.02
N HIS A 6 5.36 -8.79 16.92
CA HIS A 6 4.15 -9.53 16.59
C HIS A 6 4.44 -10.96 16.15
N PRO A 7 3.63 -11.98 16.51
CA PRO A 7 3.84 -13.37 16.06
C PRO A 7 3.95 -13.50 14.54
N LEU A 8 3.22 -12.70 13.77
CA LEU A 8 3.26 -12.70 12.32
C LEU A 8 4.54 -12.07 11.72
N ALA A 9 5.36 -11.38 12.51
CA ALA A 9 6.62 -10.80 12.03
C ALA A 9 7.62 -11.85 11.57
N GLY A 10 7.55 -13.07 12.13
CA GLY A 10 8.39 -14.20 11.74
C GLY A 10 8.00 -14.87 10.42
N CYS A 11 6.85 -14.55 9.84
CA CYS A 11 6.42 -15.11 8.56
C CYS A 11 7.16 -14.44 7.40
N GLU A 12 7.45 -15.19 6.34
CA GLU A 12 8.04 -14.62 5.11
C GLU A 12 7.02 -13.82 4.29
N GLU A 13 5.78 -14.30 4.28
CA GLU A 13 4.64 -13.67 3.58
C GLU A 13 3.41 -13.72 4.49
N LEU A 14 2.45 -12.82 4.27
CA LEU A 14 1.23 -12.73 5.06
C LEU A 14 -0.01 -12.75 4.17
N SER A 15 -1.03 -13.49 4.58
CA SER A 15 -2.34 -13.42 3.94
C SER A 15 -3.22 -12.33 4.58
N LEU A 16 -4.15 -11.78 3.81
CA LEU A 16 -5.14 -10.86 4.37
C LEU A 16 -6.02 -11.52 5.44
N ALA A 17 -6.27 -12.83 5.32
CA ALA A 17 -7.04 -13.57 6.33
C ALA A 17 -6.34 -13.58 7.70
N GLN A 18 -5.01 -13.75 7.73
CA GLN A 18 -4.23 -13.66 8.96
C GLN A 18 -4.30 -12.26 9.57
N LEU A 19 -4.15 -11.22 8.74
CA LEU A 19 -4.21 -9.83 9.18
C LEU A 19 -5.62 -9.42 9.62
N ALA A 20 -6.66 -9.95 8.99
CA ALA A 20 -8.04 -9.60 9.28
C ALA A 20 -8.51 -10.02 10.69
N SER A 21 -7.88 -11.04 11.29
CA SER A 21 -8.17 -11.48 12.65
C SER A 21 -7.55 -10.61 13.74
N GLU A 22 -6.57 -9.79 13.36
CA GLU A 22 -5.88 -8.88 14.27
C GLU A 22 -6.58 -7.52 14.36
N PRO A 23 -6.34 -6.71 15.41
CA PRO A 23 -6.72 -5.30 15.40
C PRO A 23 -6.17 -4.63 14.15
N PHE A 24 -7.04 -4.09 13.30
CA PHE A 24 -6.66 -3.58 12.00
C PHE A 24 -6.74 -2.06 11.95
N ILE A 25 -5.71 -1.44 11.40
CA ILE A 25 -5.63 -0.01 11.13
C ILE A 25 -5.83 0.16 9.62
N LEU A 26 -6.94 0.78 9.23
CA LEU A 26 -7.31 0.96 7.83
C LEU A 26 -7.05 2.40 7.39
N GLU A 27 -6.48 2.56 6.20
CA GLU A 27 -6.48 3.85 5.54
C GLU A 27 -7.91 4.23 5.12
N ASP A 28 -8.30 5.49 5.32
CA ASP A 28 -9.65 5.97 5.01
C ASP A 28 -9.95 5.76 3.51
N ARG A 29 -11.05 5.05 3.23
CA ARG A 29 -11.49 4.66 1.88
C ARG A 29 -11.59 5.80 0.88
N ALA A 30 -11.78 7.03 1.35
CA ALA A 30 -11.82 8.21 0.49
C ALA A 30 -10.46 8.50 -0.16
N TYR A 31 -9.37 7.92 0.37
CA TYR A 31 -8.00 8.17 -0.06
C TYR A 31 -7.32 6.96 -0.70
N ASP A 32 -7.63 5.74 -0.28
CA ASP A 32 -7.08 4.53 -0.92
C ASP A 32 -8.16 3.53 -1.32
N TYR A 33 -8.59 3.65 -2.58
CA TYR A 33 -9.52 2.71 -3.19
C TYR A 33 -8.88 1.32 -3.39
N ASP A 34 -7.57 1.25 -3.63
CA ASP A 34 -6.90 0.00 -3.99
C ASP A 34 -6.83 -0.97 -2.81
N ILE A 35 -6.54 -0.49 -1.59
CA ILE A 35 -6.53 -1.34 -0.39
C ILE A 35 -7.94 -1.89 -0.12
N SER A 36 -8.96 -1.04 -0.24
CA SER A 36 -10.35 -1.48 -0.08
C SER A 36 -10.75 -2.54 -1.10
N ARG A 37 -10.31 -2.40 -2.35
CA ARG A 37 -10.53 -3.37 -3.42
C ARG A 37 -9.84 -4.71 -3.12
N VAL A 38 -8.57 -4.69 -2.71
CA VAL A 38 -7.81 -5.89 -2.38
C VAL A 38 -8.46 -6.67 -1.22
N ILE A 39 -8.94 -5.97 -0.19
CA ILE A 39 -9.66 -6.56 0.93
C ILE A 39 -10.97 -7.21 0.45
N GLN A 40 -11.73 -6.52 -0.40
CA GLN A 40 -12.98 -7.01 -0.95
C GLN A 40 -12.77 -8.23 -1.86
N GLU A 41 -11.77 -8.21 -2.73
CA GLU A 41 -11.42 -9.32 -3.62
C GLU A 41 -10.97 -10.56 -2.84
N ALA A 42 -10.31 -10.37 -1.71
CA ALA A 42 -9.93 -11.46 -0.81
C ALA A 42 -11.12 -12.04 -0.01
N GLY A 43 -12.28 -11.38 -0.02
CA GLY A 43 -13.47 -11.84 0.71
C GLY A 43 -13.30 -11.82 2.24
N VAL A 44 -12.40 -11.00 2.77
CA VAL A 44 -12.14 -10.90 4.20
C VAL A 44 -12.78 -9.66 4.82
N HIS A 45 -13.07 -9.74 6.11
CA HIS A 45 -13.64 -8.64 6.89
C HIS A 45 -12.68 -8.28 8.03
N PRO A 46 -11.76 -7.32 7.82
CA PRO A 46 -10.81 -6.91 8.85
C PRO A 46 -11.50 -6.39 10.10
N ASN A 47 -10.94 -6.71 11.27
CA ASN A 47 -11.35 -6.16 12.55
C ASN A 47 -10.84 -4.71 12.69
N VAL A 48 -11.42 -3.79 11.93
CA VAL A 48 -11.00 -2.37 11.90
C VAL A 48 -11.27 -1.71 13.23
N ARG A 49 -10.21 -1.34 13.92
CA ARG A 49 -10.23 -0.61 15.19
C ARG A 49 -9.95 0.87 15.02
N TRP A 50 -9.16 1.21 14.02
CA TRP A 50 -8.68 2.56 13.77
C TRP A 50 -8.70 2.88 12.30
N THR A 51 -8.94 4.14 11.97
CA THR A 51 -8.81 4.67 10.61
C THR A 51 -7.95 5.93 10.63
N SER A 52 -7.15 6.13 9.60
CA SER A 52 -6.37 7.35 9.41
C SER A 52 -6.28 7.69 7.93
N LYS A 53 -6.04 8.97 7.64
CA LYS A 53 -5.77 9.48 6.28
C LYS A 53 -4.28 9.69 6.04
N ASP A 54 -3.47 9.49 7.06
CA ASP A 54 -2.05 9.80 7.08
C ASP A 54 -1.25 8.50 7.25
N GLU A 55 -0.46 8.17 6.25
CA GLU A 55 0.36 6.96 6.20
C GLU A 55 1.42 6.94 7.31
N LEU A 56 1.99 8.10 7.67
CA LEU A 56 2.96 8.20 8.75
C LEU A 56 2.29 7.95 10.11
N ALA A 57 1.05 8.41 10.28
CA ALA A 57 0.27 8.11 11.48
C ALA A 57 -0.03 6.60 11.57
N ILE A 58 -0.40 5.94 10.45
CA ILE A 58 -0.63 4.50 10.42
C ILE A 58 0.65 3.74 10.80
N LEU A 59 1.80 4.12 10.24
CA LEU A 59 3.11 3.54 10.60
C LEU A 59 3.41 3.70 12.10
N ALA A 60 3.17 4.89 12.65
CA ALA A 60 3.36 5.15 14.07
C ALA A 60 2.43 4.30 14.94
N MET A 61 1.17 4.13 14.54
CA MET A 61 0.20 3.30 15.26
C MET A 61 0.60 1.82 15.24
N VAL A 62 1.08 1.29 14.11
CA VAL A 62 1.63 -0.08 14.03
C VAL A 62 2.84 -0.22 14.94
N ARG A 63 3.77 0.73 14.92
CA ARG A 63 4.94 0.73 15.80
C ARG A 63 4.58 0.73 17.28
N LEU A 64 3.49 1.39 17.65
CA LEU A 64 2.96 1.44 19.01
C LEU A 64 2.09 0.22 19.36
N GLU A 65 2.11 -0.83 18.52
CA GLU A 65 1.38 -2.07 18.74
C GLU A 65 -0.15 -1.93 18.81
N LEU A 66 -0.70 -0.84 18.22
CA LEU A 66 -2.15 -0.62 18.20
C LEU A 66 -2.88 -1.52 17.21
N GLY A 67 -2.15 -2.15 16.29
CA GLY A 67 -2.69 -3.09 15.32
C GLY A 67 -1.76 -3.34 14.14
N VAL A 68 -2.31 -4.02 13.15
CA VAL A 68 -1.65 -4.32 11.88
C VAL A 68 -2.26 -3.51 10.75
N SER A 69 -1.56 -3.37 9.62
CA SER A 69 -2.09 -2.64 8.47
C SER A 69 -1.55 -3.19 7.15
N VAL A 70 -2.18 -2.78 6.06
CA VAL A 70 -1.73 -3.00 4.68
C VAL A 70 -1.51 -1.64 4.03
N MET A 71 -0.40 -1.51 3.34
CA MET A 71 -0.01 -0.26 2.68
C MET A 71 0.71 -0.56 1.36
N PRO A 72 0.58 0.29 0.34
CA PRO A 72 1.37 0.14 -0.88
C PRO A 72 2.87 0.17 -0.60
N ALA A 73 3.63 -0.74 -1.21
CA ALA A 73 5.08 -0.80 -1.04
C ALA A 73 5.78 0.51 -1.43
N LEU A 74 5.13 1.33 -2.26
CA LEU A 74 5.63 2.64 -2.66
C LEU A 74 5.88 3.59 -1.48
N TYR A 75 5.16 3.44 -0.37
CA TYR A 75 5.34 4.24 0.86
C TYR A 75 6.33 3.63 1.85
N LEU A 76 6.88 2.46 1.52
CA LEU A 76 7.71 1.65 2.42
C LEU A 76 9.14 1.46 1.88
N HIS A 77 9.74 2.54 1.32
CA HIS A 77 11.08 2.47 0.70
C HIS A 77 12.23 2.48 1.70
N GLU A 78 11.97 2.96 2.92
CA GLU A 78 12.97 3.11 3.96
C GLU A 78 12.78 2.04 5.03
N ASP A 79 13.80 1.82 5.83
CA ASP A 79 13.67 1.02 7.03
C ASP A 79 12.74 1.72 8.03
N HIS A 80 11.76 0.98 8.53
CA HIS A 80 10.81 1.48 9.51
C HIS A 80 11.06 0.79 10.85
N PRO A 81 11.96 1.32 11.71
CA PRO A 81 12.26 0.70 13.00
C PRO A 81 10.98 0.48 13.83
N GLY A 82 10.82 -0.73 14.36
CA GLY A 82 9.63 -1.13 15.12
C GLY A 82 8.49 -1.69 14.27
N VAL A 83 8.65 -1.74 12.93
CA VAL A 83 7.64 -2.27 12.01
C VAL A 83 8.26 -3.27 11.05
N THR A 84 7.75 -4.49 11.07
CA THR A 84 8.11 -5.52 10.10
C THR A 84 7.16 -5.47 8.90
N VAL A 85 7.74 -5.29 7.70
CA VAL A 85 7.01 -5.29 6.43
C VAL A 85 7.15 -6.66 5.78
N ARG A 86 6.04 -7.24 5.35
CA ARG A 86 5.99 -8.51 4.62
C ARG A 86 5.10 -8.41 3.40
N PRO A 87 5.44 -9.07 2.30
CA PRO A 87 4.57 -9.10 1.13
C PRO A 87 3.27 -9.85 1.43
N LEU A 88 2.21 -9.47 0.73
CA LEU A 88 0.94 -10.19 0.78
C LEU A 88 0.98 -11.42 -0.13
N VAL A 89 0.29 -12.46 0.30
CA VAL A 89 -0.04 -13.65 -0.50
C VAL A 89 -1.57 -13.88 -0.49
N PRO A 90 -2.24 -14.00 -1.66
CA PRO A 90 -1.71 -13.75 -3.00
C PRO A 90 -1.24 -12.30 -3.19
N ARG A 91 -0.29 -12.08 -4.10
CA ARG A 91 0.26 -10.74 -4.35
C ARG A 91 -0.79 -9.81 -4.91
N ALA A 92 -0.93 -8.65 -4.29
CA ALA A 92 -1.75 -7.56 -4.79
C ALA A 92 -0.88 -6.53 -5.53
N HIS A 93 -1.42 -5.92 -6.56
CA HIS A 93 -0.73 -4.94 -7.38
C HIS A 93 -1.56 -3.67 -7.53
N ARG A 94 -0.88 -2.53 -7.46
CA ARG A 94 -1.43 -1.23 -7.82
C ARG A 94 -0.95 -0.88 -9.23
N GLN A 95 -1.87 -0.49 -10.10
CA GLN A 95 -1.54 0.05 -11.40
C GLN A 95 -1.50 1.57 -11.33
N LEU A 96 -0.34 2.14 -11.61
CA LEU A 96 -0.16 3.59 -11.72
C LEU A 96 -0.20 3.99 -13.19
N GLY A 97 -0.83 5.11 -13.48
CA GLY A 97 -0.92 5.64 -14.84
C GLY A 97 -0.90 7.16 -14.87
N ALA A 98 -0.51 7.72 -16.02
CA ALA A 98 -0.66 9.14 -16.29
C ALA A 98 -1.95 9.35 -17.08
N SER A 99 -2.83 10.19 -16.55
CA SER A 99 -4.04 10.65 -17.25
C SER A 99 -3.73 11.92 -18.00
N LEU A 100 -4.08 11.96 -19.27
CA LEU A 100 -3.80 13.08 -20.19
C LEU A 100 -5.06 13.42 -20.98
N PRO A 101 -5.34 14.70 -21.22
CA PRO A 101 -6.48 15.10 -22.06
C PRO A 101 -6.32 14.61 -23.50
N ASP A 102 -5.15 14.80 -24.08
CA ASP A 102 -4.78 14.40 -25.44
C ASP A 102 -3.25 14.44 -25.59
N LEU A 103 -2.71 13.43 -26.27
CA LEU A 103 -1.26 13.34 -26.51
C LEU A 103 -0.75 14.43 -27.45
N ASP A 104 -1.57 14.84 -28.40
CA ASP A 104 -1.18 15.82 -29.42
C ASP A 104 -1.15 17.25 -28.89
N SER A 105 -1.96 17.53 -27.86
CA SER A 105 -2.02 18.85 -27.20
C SER A 105 -0.93 19.06 -26.13
N LEU A 106 -0.10 18.06 -25.86
CA LEU A 106 0.94 18.16 -24.83
C LEU A 106 2.04 19.15 -25.21
N SER A 107 2.43 19.97 -24.23
CA SER A 107 3.63 20.80 -24.35
C SER A 107 4.89 19.96 -24.59
N PRO A 108 5.93 20.52 -25.23
CA PRO A 108 7.21 19.81 -25.41
C PRO A 108 7.81 19.29 -24.10
N ALA A 109 7.65 20.04 -23.01
CA ALA A 109 8.12 19.63 -21.67
C ALA A 109 7.35 18.41 -21.16
N ALA A 110 6.02 18.40 -21.26
CA ALA A 110 5.19 17.27 -20.86
C ALA A 110 5.49 16.02 -21.67
N ARG A 111 5.70 16.13 -22.98
CA ARG A 111 6.13 15.00 -23.83
C ARG A 111 7.47 14.41 -23.38
N ARG A 112 8.47 15.26 -23.12
CA ARG A 112 9.78 14.84 -22.61
C ARG A 112 9.68 14.15 -21.24
N PHE A 113 8.85 14.69 -20.35
CA PHE A 113 8.59 14.07 -19.05
C PHE A 113 8.02 12.66 -19.22
N LEU A 114 6.99 12.48 -20.04
CA LEU A 114 6.36 11.19 -20.28
C LEU A 114 7.35 10.15 -20.85
N VAL A 115 8.15 10.56 -21.84
CA VAL A 115 9.17 9.67 -22.41
C VAL A 115 10.17 9.22 -21.34
N ARG A 116 10.62 10.15 -20.51
CA ARG A 116 11.56 9.84 -19.44
C ARG A 116 10.91 8.97 -18.36
N ALA A 117 9.69 9.29 -17.93
CA ALA A 117 8.95 8.51 -16.95
C ALA A 117 8.74 7.06 -17.41
N LYS A 118 8.27 6.86 -18.64
CA LYS A 118 8.14 5.51 -19.25
C LYS A 118 9.46 4.73 -19.20
N LYS A 119 10.56 5.36 -19.60
CA LYS A 119 11.88 4.73 -19.60
C LYS A 119 12.32 4.35 -18.19
N THR A 120 12.13 5.25 -17.21
CA THR A 120 12.54 5.02 -15.82
C THR A 120 11.70 3.94 -15.15
N MET A 121 10.39 3.88 -15.46
CA MET A 121 9.46 2.91 -14.87
C MET A 121 9.39 1.58 -15.63
N GLY A 122 10.17 1.40 -16.69
CA GLY A 122 10.16 0.17 -17.50
C GLY A 122 8.87 -0.08 -18.27
N VAL A 123 8.08 0.97 -18.51
CA VAL A 123 6.80 0.85 -19.22
C VAL A 123 7.03 0.86 -20.72
N THR A 124 6.65 -0.24 -21.38
CA THR A 124 6.86 -0.47 -22.83
C THR A 124 5.70 0.01 -23.70
N ARG A 125 4.66 0.61 -23.13
CA ARG A 125 3.51 1.14 -23.89
C ARG A 125 3.21 2.58 -23.55
#